data_f61a7c5907ad0ed43c9f368b5528f4cd
#
_entry.id   f61a7c5907ad0ed43c9f368b5528f4cd
#
_cell.length_a   1.000
_cell.length_b   1.000
_cell.length_c   1.000
_cell.angle_alpha   90.00
_cell.angle_beta   90.00
_cell.angle_gamma   90.00
#
_symmetry.space_group_name_H-M   'P 1'
#
loop_
_entity.id
_entity.type
_entity.pdbx_description
1 polymer ?
#
loop_
_entity_poly.entity_id
_entity_poly.type
_entity_poly.pdbx_seq_one_letter_code
_entity_poly.pdbx_strand_id
1 'polypeptide(L)'
;LQSSNLWNSPSEIKIFPKMSHEELMSKTGVKTWLNNIQRVGFVLVTNTPATAEATKELMERIAYIRSSIFGGFSVWDNKLDAPDDTAFTSLAIEPHTDGTYVHDAPGLQTLHCIRRDAEGGENQLIDGLAIAEKMRKEHPEAFEILCNIKIPGRYIKPDTYLQAHRPVFRVNDDGKVLQVSFNNHDRAPFRLENNEMVRFYDAYRIFHNLANQANRQFEFCLEPGTVLTFDNWRLLHARSALTGY
;
A
#
# COMPACT_ATOMS: atom_id res chain seq x y z
N LEU A 1 16.16 10.88 13.63
CA LEU A 1 15.28 10.01 12.85
C LEU A 1 16.01 8.67 12.69
N GLN A 2 15.36 7.55 13.05
CA GLN A 2 15.92 6.22 12.79
C GLN A 2 16.00 6.00 11.28
N SER A 3 17.07 5.32 10.82
CA SER A 3 17.20 4.92 9.41
C SER A 3 16.06 3.94 9.06
N SER A 4 15.50 4.07 7.88
CA SER A 4 14.54 3.08 7.35
C SER A 4 15.28 1.78 7.06
N ASN A 5 14.75 0.65 7.52
CA ASN A 5 15.24 -0.68 7.22
C ASN A 5 14.43 -1.24 6.07
N LEU A 6 14.98 -1.23 4.87
CA LEU A 6 14.41 -1.91 3.73
C LEU A 6 14.49 -3.42 3.94
N TRP A 7 13.49 -4.16 3.48
CA TRP A 7 13.46 -5.61 3.61
C TRP A 7 13.07 -6.29 2.29
N ASN A 8 13.84 -7.30 1.90
CA ASN A 8 13.57 -8.09 0.70
C ASN A 8 12.76 -9.35 1.01
N SER A 9 12.70 -9.72 2.28
CA SER A 9 11.87 -10.81 2.78
C SER A 9 11.40 -10.51 4.20
N PRO A 10 10.29 -11.11 4.66
CA PRO A 10 9.81 -10.95 6.03
C PRO A 10 10.84 -11.32 7.10
N SER A 11 11.71 -12.27 6.82
CA SER A 11 12.77 -12.73 7.74
C SER A 11 13.82 -11.65 8.07
N GLU A 12 13.91 -10.60 7.25
CA GLU A 12 14.79 -9.47 7.50
C GLU A 12 14.23 -8.47 8.53
N ILE A 13 12.95 -8.60 8.88
CA ILE A 13 12.29 -7.78 9.89
C ILE A 13 12.66 -8.32 11.29
N LYS A 14 13.82 -7.87 11.82
CA LYS A 14 14.37 -8.36 13.09
C LYS A 14 13.46 -8.12 14.30
N ILE A 15 12.76 -6.99 14.34
CA ILE A 15 11.83 -6.62 15.40
C ILE A 15 10.46 -6.41 14.73
N PHE A 16 9.53 -7.29 15.09
CA PHE A 16 8.19 -7.24 14.53
C PHE A 16 7.47 -5.95 14.99
N PRO A 17 6.91 -5.16 14.06
CA PRO A 17 6.30 -3.87 14.37
C PRO A 17 4.88 -4.04 14.92
N LYS A 18 4.76 -4.46 16.18
CA LYS A 18 3.49 -4.69 16.87
C LYS A 18 3.45 -3.90 18.17
N MET A 19 2.28 -3.35 18.50
CA MET A 19 2.00 -2.71 19.78
C MET A 19 0.53 -2.91 20.16
N SER A 20 0.19 -2.72 21.42
CA SER A 20 -1.20 -2.75 21.86
C SER A 20 -1.89 -1.39 21.67
N HIS A 21 -3.22 -1.38 21.64
CA HIS A 21 -4.02 -0.17 21.66
C HIS A 21 -3.69 0.71 22.88
N GLU A 22 -3.57 0.10 24.06
CA GLU A 22 -3.21 0.81 25.29
C GLU A 22 -1.85 1.50 25.19
N GLU A 23 -0.83 0.81 24.67
CA GLU A 23 0.50 1.39 24.43
C GLU A 23 0.41 2.57 23.47
N LEU A 24 -0.36 2.43 22.37
CA LEU A 24 -0.52 3.50 21.38
C LEU A 24 -1.21 4.73 22.00
N MET A 25 -2.25 4.51 22.79
CA MET A 25 -3.00 5.60 23.44
C MET A 25 -2.22 6.29 24.55
N SER A 26 -1.10 5.74 25.00
CA SER A 26 -0.21 6.36 25.98
C SER A 26 0.43 7.65 25.46
N LYS A 27 1.04 8.43 26.38
CA LYS A 27 1.71 9.71 26.05
C LYS A 27 2.81 9.58 24.98
N THR A 28 3.53 8.44 24.94
CA THR A 28 4.65 8.18 24.03
C THR A 28 4.27 7.27 22.87
N GLY A 29 3.05 6.72 22.86
CA GLY A 29 2.61 5.69 21.92
C GLY A 29 2.68 6.13 20.47
N VAL A 30 2.24 7.35 20.15
CA VAL A 30 2.29 7.89 18.78
C VAL A 30 3.72 7.93 18.25
N LYS A 31 4.70 8.30 19.08
CA LYS A 31 6.11 8.30 18.67
C LYS A 31 6.60 6.89 18.35
N THR A 32 6.25 5.90 19.16
CA THR A 32 6.60 4.50 18.93
C THR A 32 5.93 3.99 17.65
N TRP A 33 4.67 4.32 17.44
CA TRP A 33 3.91 3.97 16.24
C TRP A 33 4.58 4.51 14.97
N LEU A 34 4.83 5.83 14.90
CA LEU A 34 5.47 6.47 13.75
C LEU A 34 6.91 5.98 13.51
N ASN A 35 7.67 5.70 14.57
CA ASN A 35 9.00 5.11 14.45
C ASN A 35 8.97 3.71 13.82
N ASN A 36 7.98 2.88 14.15
CA ASN A 36 7.82 1.57 13.52
C ASN A 36 7.46 1.69 12.04
N ILE A 37 6.52 2.59 11.69
CA ILE A 37 6.16 2.86 10.28
C ILE A 37 7.40 3.34 9.52
N GLN A 38 8.15 4.30 10.07
CA GLN A 38 9.37 4.79 9.42
C GLN A 38 10.41 3.68 9.25
N ARG A 39 10.57 2.80 10.23
CA ARG A 39 11.58 1.74 10.23
C ARG A 39 11.30 0.68 9.18
N VAL A 40 10.10 0.11 9.13
CA VAL A 40 9.76 -1.05 8.27
C VAL A 40 8.56 -0.83 7.35
N GLY A 41 7.93 0.33 7.41
CA GLY A 41 6.82 0.70 6.54
C GLY A 41 5.43 0.40 7.10
N PHE A 42 5.29 -0.35 8.20
CA PHE A 42 4.00 -0.71 8.78
C PHE A 42 4.06 -0.95 10.28
N VAL A 43 2.89 -1.06 10.90
CA VAL A 43 2.72 -1.51 12.29
C VAL A 43 1.35 -2.15 12.48
N LEU A 44 1.28 -3.17 13.31
CA LEU A 44 0.04 -3.79 13.78
C LEU A 44 -0.28 -3.31 15.20
N VAL A 45 -1.48 -2.74 15.37
CA VAL A 45 -2.01 -2.36 16.69
C VAL A 45 -3.08 -3.38 17.07
N THR A 46 -2.88 -4.07 18.18
CA THR A 46 -3.79 -5.13 18.67
C THR A 46 -4.62 -4.66 19.84
N ASN A 47 -5.67 -5.40 20.16
CA ASN A 47 -6.60 -5.10 21.25
C ASN A 47 -7.29 -3.73 21.10
N THR A 48 -7.44 -3.26 19.86
CA THR A 48 -8.26 -2.09 19.56
C THR A 48 -9.72 -2.51 19.62
N PRO A 49 -10.61 -1.75 20.31
CA PRO A 49 -12.03 -2.06 20.26
C PRO A 49 -12.50 -2.14 18.80
N ALA A 50 -13.18 -3.24 18.44
CA ALA A 50 -13.56 -3.52 17.05
C ALA A 50 -14.76 -2.64 16.60
N THR A 51 -14.58 -1.32 16.61
CA THR A 51 -15.57 -0.31 16.25
C THR A 51 -14.96 0.77 15.35
N ALA A 52 -15.81 1.42 14.57
CA ALA A 52 -15.42 2.53 13.71
C ALA A 52 -14.90 3.73 14.51
N GLU A 53 -15.53 4.00 15.65
CA GLU A 53 -15.18 5.10 16.56
C GLU A 53 -13.77 4.92 17.11
N ALA A 54 -13.42 3.71 17.57
CA ALA A 54 -12.07 3.41 18.08
C ALA A 54 -11.01 3.56 17.00
N THR A 55 -11.32 3.18 15.74
CA THR A 55 -10.42 3.41 14.61
C THR A 55 -10.19 4.90 14.40
N LYS A 56 -11.25 5.69 14.41
CA LYS A 56 -11.17 7.13 14.20
C LYS A 56 -10.33 7.78 15.30
N GLU A 57 -10.63 7.49 16.57
CA GLU A 57 -9.89 8.00 17.72
C GLU A 57 -8.39 7.68 17.62
N LEU A 58 -8.06 6.44 17.24
CA LEU A 58 -6.69 6.00 17.04
C LEU A 58 -5.99 6.82 15.93
N MET A 59 -6.64 6.99 14.77
CA MET A 59 -6.06 7.72 13.64
C MET A 59 -5.87 9.21 13.92
N GLU A 60 -6.81 9.84 14.62
CA GLU A 60 -6.75 11.25 14.98
C GLU A 60 -5.63 11.58 16.00
N ARG A 61 -4.98 10.54 16.56
CA ARG A 61 -3.73 10.69 17.33
C ARG A 61 -2.56 11.17 16.47
N ILE A 62 -2.55 10.85 15.18
CA ILE A 62 -1.51 11.32 14.25
C ILE A 62 -1.92 12.68 13.67
N ALA A 63 -3.09 12.72 13.01
CA ALA A 63 -3.61 13.88 12.30
C ALA A 63 -5.10 13.68 11.99
N TYR A 64 -5.76 14.73 11.49
CA TYR A 64 -7.11 14.58 10.95
C TYR A 64 -7.12 13.58 9.79
N ILE A 65 -8.23 12.85 9.65
CA ILE A 65 -8.42 11.90 8.55
C ILE A 65 -8.71 12.67 7.26
N ARG A 66 -7.89 12.44 6.25
CA ARG A 66 -8.05 13.08 4.94
C ARG A 66 -9.29 12.56 4.24
N SER A 67 -10.17 13.45 3.83
CA SER A 67 -11.30 13.10 2.97
C SER A 67 -10.84 12.82 1.54
N SER A 68 -11.35 11.74 0.97
CA SER A 68 -11.14 11.32 -0.42
C SER A 68 -12.49 11.25 -1.15
N ILE A 69 -12.50 10.77 -2.40
CA ILE A 69 -13.73 10.46 -3.14
C ILE A 69 -14.56 9.36 -2.47
N PHE A 70 -13.93 8.54 -1.61
CA PHE A 70 -14.60 7.51 -0.80
C PHE A 70 -15.04 8.02 0.59
N GLY A 71 -14.94 9.32 0.84
CA GLY A 71 -15.11 9.92 2.16
C GLY A 71 -13.80 9.96 2.96
N GLY A 72 -13.88 10.37 4.21
CA GLY A 72 -12.74 10.39 5.13
C GLY A 72 -12.55 9.07 5.86
N PHE A 73 -13.63 8.32 6.01
CA PHE A 73 -13.68 7.07 6.75
C PHE A 73 -14.82 6.20 6.22
N SER A 74 -14.55 4.93 5.95
CA SER A 74 -15.56 4.00 5.46
C SER A 74 -15.48 2.65 6.18
N VAL A 75 -16.63 2.07 6.44
CA VAL A 75 -16.77 0.67 6.88
C VAL A 75 -17.37 -0.09 5.71
N TRP A 76 -16.75 -1.20 5.33
CA TRP A 76 -17.26 -2.04 4.26
C TRP A 76 -17.39 -3.49 4.70
N ASP A 77 -18.32 -4.19 4.07
CA ASP A 77 -18.56 -5.61 4.24
C ASP A 77 -18.54 -6.28 2.86
N ASN A 78 -17.79 -7.35 2.69
CA ASN A 78 -17.70 -8.07 1.42
C ASN A 78 -19.00 -8.82 1.03
N LYS A 79 -20.02 -8.80 1.90
CA LYS A 79 -21.37 -9.31 1.59
C LYS A 79 -22.19 -8.42 0.65
N LEU A 80 -21.77 -7.19 0.48
CA LEU A 80 -22.45 -6.28 -0.42
C LEU A 80 -21.99 -6.60 -1.84
N ASP A 81 -22.94 -6.98 -2.69
CA ASP A 81 -22.79 -7.03 -4.16
C ASP A 81 -22.57 -5.61 -4.72
N ALA A 82 -21.52 -4.95 -4.27
CA ALA A 82 -21.12 -3.65 -4.77
C ALA A 82 -19.92 -3.85 -5.71
N PRO A 83 -20.16 -4.00 -7.02
CA PRO A 83 -19.10 -4.25 -8.01
C PRO A 83 -18.22 -3.04 -8.28
N ASP A 84 -18.33 -2.02 -7.45
CA ASP A 84 -17.76 -0.70 -7.71
C ASP A 84 -16.26 -0.59 -7.43
N ASP A 85 -15.71 -1.51 -6.64
CA ASP A 85 -14.28 -1.57 -6.35
C ASP A 85 -13.86 -3.02 -6.05
N THR A 86 -12.64 -3.40 -6.44
CA THR A 86 -12.09 -4.74 -6.17
C THR A 86 -11.99 -5.04 -4.68
N ALA A 87 -11.87 -4.01 -3.83
CA ALA A 87 -11.87 -4.17 -2.36
C ALA A 87 -13.15 -4.84 -1.83
N PHE A 88 -14.29 -4.65 -2.50
CA PHE A 88 -15.58 -5.23 -2.11
C PHE A 88 -15.84 -6.63 -2.69
N THR A 89 -14.93 -7.16 -3.49
CA THR A 89 -15.06 -8.48 -4.11
C THR A 89 -14.34 -9.56 -3.30
N SER A 90 -14.69 -10.83 -3.55
CA SER A 90 -14.00 -11.99 -2.99
C SER A 90 -12.71 -12.35 -3.74
N LEU A 91 -12.41 -11.67 -4.83
CA LEU A 91 -11.24 -11.95 -5.66
C LEU A 91 -9.94 -11.53 -4.96
N ALA A 92 -8.85 -12.18 -5.35
CA ALA A 92 -7.52 -11.73 -4.97
C ALA A 92 -7.24 -10.34 -5.55
N ILE A 93 -6.51 -9.52 -4.80
CA ILE A 93 -6.04 -8.20 -5.22
C ILE A 93 -4.53 -8.27 -5.31
N GLU A 94 -3.99 -8.04 -6.52
CA GLU A 94 -2.56 -8.05 -6.76
C GLU A 94 -1.82 -6.93 -6.00
N PRO A 95 -0.50 -7.07 -5.77
CA PRO A 95 0.32 -6.03 -5.14
C PRO A 95 0.18 -4.68 -5.84
N HIS A 96 -0.22 -3.66 -5.09
CA HIS A 96 -0.45 -2.30 -5.58
C HIS A 96 -0.22 -1.24 -4.51
N THR A 97 -0.13 0.01 -4.94
CA THR A 97 -0.27 1.20 -4.10
C THR A 97 -1.53 1.95 -4.51
N ASP A 98 -2.20 2.55 -3.54
CA ASP A 98 -3.44 3.29 -3.79
C ASP A 98 -3.21 4.73 -4.27
N GLY A 99 -4.21 5.24 -5.00
CA GLY A 99 -4.30 6.64 -5.38
C GLY A 99 -3.36 7.02 -6.52
N THR A 100 -3.07 6.11 -7.45
CA THR A 100 -2.26 6.40 -8.64
C THR A 100 -2.92 7.44 -9.57
N TYR A 101 -4.22 7.63 -9.44
CA TYR A 101 -5.05 8.56 -10.22
C TYR A 101 -5.23 9.94 -9.56
N VAL A 102 -4.64 10.20 -8.39
CA VAL A 102 -4.65 11.54 -7.76
C VAL A 102 -3.25 12.12 -7.69
N HIS A 103 -3.13 13.46 -7.76
CA HIS A 103 -1.82 14.15 -7.71
C HIS A 103 -1.08 13.94 -6.40
N ASP A 104 -1.80 13.79 -5.31
CA ASP A 104 -1.25 13.57 -3.98
C ASP A 104 -1.85 12.29 -3.40
N ALA A 105 -1.18 11.16 -3.65
CA ALA A 105 -1.61 9.86 -3.16
C ALA A 105 -1.61 9.80 -1.62
N PRO A 106 -2.50 8.99 -1.00
CA PRO A 106 -2.48 8.76 0.44
C PRO A 106 -1.09 8.34 0.92
N GLY A 107 -0.55 9.01 1.94
CA GLY A 107 0.73 8.65 2.55
C GLY A 107 0.56 7.47 3.49
N LEU A 108 -0.19 7.65 4.57
CA LEU A 108 -0.53 6.57 5.49
C LEU A 108 -1.93 6.05 5.20
N GLN A 109 -2.07 4.73 5.23
CA GLN A 109 -3.36 4.05 5.19
C GLN A 109 -3.52 3.17 6.41
N THR A 110 -4.79 2.99 6.81
CA THR A 110 -5.14 2.16 7.95
C THR A 110 -6.32 1.26 7.61
N LEU A 111 -6.16 -0.02 7.90
CA LEU A 111 -7.19 -1.04 7.80
C LEU A 111 -7.45 -1.61 9.19
N HIS A 112 -8.70 -1.67 9.61
CA HIS A 112 -9.11 -2.26 10.89
C HIS A 112 -10.06 -3.41 10.65
N CYS A 113 -9.72 -4.58 11.11
CA CYS A 113 -10.63 -5.71 11.10
C CYS A 113 -11.63 -5.59 12.26
N ILE A 114 -12.88 -5.27 11.94
CA ILE A 114 -13.97 -5.20 12.92
C ILE A 114 -14.61 -6.57 13.12
N ARG A 115 -14.78 -7.32 12.02
CA ARG A 115 -15.36 -8.66 12.01
C ARG A 115 -14.70 -9.50 10.93
N ARG A 116 -14.57 -10.79 11.17
CA ARG A 116 -14.03 -11.74 10.21
C ARG A 116 -14.85 -13.03 10.25
N ASP A 117 -15.64 -13.28 9.19
CA ASP A 117 -16.47 -14.45 9.02
C ASP A 117 -16.02 -15.29 7.80
N ALA A 118 -15.01 -14.81 7.05
CA ALA A 118 -14.52 -15.45 5.84
C ALA A 118 -13.24 -16.25 6.08
N GLU A 119 -13.00 -17.25 5.24
CA GLU A 119 -11.73 -17.96 5.11
C GLU A 119 -10.89 -17.35 3.99
N GLY A 120 -9.56 -17.34 4.11
CA GLY A 120 -8.68 -16.65 3.19
C GLY A 120 -8.63 -15.14 3.45
N GLY A 121 -8.39 -14.35 2.43
CA GLY A 121 -8.32 -12.89 2.55
C GLY A 121 -7.09 -12.40 3.31
N GLU A 122 -6.00 -13.18 3.31
CA GLU A 122 -4.73 -12.79 3.92
C GLU A 122 -4.24 -11.50 3.30
N ASN A 123 -3.84 -10.57 4.16
CA ASN A 123 -3.18 -9.35 3.74
C ASN A 123 -1.72 -9.65 3.42
N GLN A 124 -1.21 -9.03 2.37
CA GLN A 124 0.18 -9.15 1.97
C GLN A 124 0.80 -7.76 1.87
N LEU A 125 2.00 -7.61 2.42
CA LEU A 125 2.80 -6.38 2.31
C LEU A 125 4.12 -6.70 1.62
N ILE A 126 4.57 -5.81 0.75
CA ILE A 126 5.83 -5.94 0.01
C ILE A 126 6.57 -4.60 0.07
N ASP A 127 7.86 -4.61 0.41
CA ASP A 127 8.65 -3.37 0.44
C ASP A 127 9.04 -2.92 -0.97
N GLY A 128 8.25 -2.00 -1.52
CA GLY A 128 8.46 -1.43 -2.85
C GLY A 128 9.75 -0.62 -2.96
N LEU A 129 10.21 0.03 -1.87
CA LEU A 129 11.49 0.72 -1.87
C LEU A 129 12.66 -0.28 -1.93
N ALA A 130 12.54 -1.44 -1.28
CA ALA A 130 13.55 -2.51 -1.40
C ALA A 130 13.60 -3.06 -2.84
N ILE A 131 12.45 -3.19 -3.52
CA ILE A 131 12.42 -3.56 -4.93
C ILE A 131 13.08 -2.49 -5.79
N ALA A 132 12.80 -1.21 -5.54
CA ALA A 132 13.42 -0.10 -6.27
C ALA A 132 14.94 -0.12 -6.18
N GLU A 133 15.50 -0.31 -4.97
CA GLU A 133 16.94 -0.38 -4.77
C GLU A 133 17.56 -1.66 -5.39
N LYS A 134 16.83 -2.78 -5.37
CA LYS A 134 17.25 -3.99 -6.09
C LYS A 134 17.30 -3.75 -7.60
N MET A 135 16.26 -3.13 -8.16
CA MET A 135 16.23 -2.79 -9.59
C MET A 135 17.33 -1.80 -9.97
N ARG A 136 17.59 -0.80 -9.14
CA ARG A 136 18.71 0.15 -9.35
C ARG A 136 20.04 -0.58 -9.51
N LYS A 137 20.27 -1.60 -8.68
CA LYS A 137 21.51 -2.39 -8.67
C LYS A 137 21.60 -3.42 -9.80
N GLU A 138 20.53 -4.17 -10.01
CA GLU A 138 20.54 -5.36 -10.88
C GLU A 138 19.99 -5.09 -12.29
N HIS A 139 19.14 -4.06 -12.43
CA HIS A 139 18.48 -3.66 -13.68
C HIS A 139 18.47 -2.13 -13.84
N PRO A 140 19.65 -1.47 -13.87
CA PRO A 140 19.74 0.00 -13.80
C PRO A 140 18.99 0.72 -14.92
N GLU A 141 19.02 0.19 -16.15
CA GLU A 141 18.27 0.76 -17.27
C GLU A 141 16.75 0.69 -17.05
N ALA A 142 16.24 -0.45 -16.54
CA ALA A 142 14.83 -0.60 -16.20
C ALA A 142 14.41 0.32 -15.06
N PHE A 143 15.28 0.52 -14.06
CA PHE A 143 15.05 1.47 -12.97
C PHE A 143 14.89 2.90 -13.50
N GLU A 144 15.79 3.36 -14.38
CA GLU A 144 15.74 4.70 -14.97
C GLU A 144 14.48 4.89 -15.83
N ILE A 145 14.07 3.88 -16.60
CA ILE A 145 12.81 3.92 -17.35
C ILE A 145 11.63 4.16 -16.42
N LEU A 146 11.57 3.44 -15.29
CA LEU A 146 10.47 3.55 -14.32
C LEU A 146 10.53 4.84 -13.47
N CYS A 147 11.66 5.54 -13.45
CA CYS A 147 11.78 6.88 -12.85
C CYS A 147 11.31 7.98 -13.81
N ASN A 148 11.47 7.81 -15.12
CA ASN A 148 11.29 8.90 -16.10
C ASN A 148 9.95 8.83 -16.82
N ILE A 149 9.45 7.63 -17.13
CA ILE A 149 8.17 7.48 -17.84
C ILE A 149 7.00 7.60 -16.87
N LYS A 150 6.15 8.60 -17.10
CA LYS A 150 4.96 8.85 -16.31
C LYS A 150 3.78 8.05 -16.86
N ILE A 151 3.19 7.21 -16.03
CA ILE A 151 2.04 6.38 -16.35
C ILE A 151 0.76 7.11 -15.92
N PRO A 152 -0.27 7.18 -16.77
CA PRO A 152 -1.57 7.69 -16.35
C PRO A 152 -2.29 6.67 -15.46
N GLY A 153 -2.64 7.07 -14.25
CA GLY A 153 -3.67 6.43 -13.44
C GLY A 153 -5.00 7.14 -13.65
N ARG A 154 -6.10 6.39 -13.69
CA ARG A 154 -7.43 6.95 -13.95
C ARG A 154 -8.51 6.24 -13.14
N TYR A 155 -9.42 7.03 -12.58
CA TYR A 155 -10.62 6.57 -11.91
C TYR A 155 -11.84 7.26 -12.52
N ILE A 156 -12.83 6.49 -12.95
CA ILE A 156 -14.04 7.00 -13.60
C ILE A 156 -15.29 6.38 -12.95
N LYS A 157 -16.18 7.24 -12.51
CA LYS A 157 -17.55 6.95 -12.10
C LYS A 157 -18.49 7.97 -12.76
N PRO A 158 -19.82 7.77 -12.73
CA PRO A 158 -20.75 8.71 -13.40
C PRO A 158 -20.51 10.18 -13.04
N ASP A 159 -20.21 10.47 -11.79
CA ASP A 159 -20.04 11.84 -11.29
C ASP A 159 -18.57 12.17 -10.91
N THR A 160 -17.61 11.31 -11.26
CA THR A 160 -16.22 11.48 -10.84
C THR A 160 -15.26 11.07 -11.95
N TYR A 161 -14.37 12.00 -12.31
CA TYR A 161 -13.26 11.74 -13.22
C TYR A 161 -11.96 12.23 -12.58
N LEU A 162 -11.07 11.31 -12.25
CA LEU A 162 -9.74 11.61 -11.72
C LEU A 162 -8.68 11.01 -12.63
N GLN A 163 -7.63 11.78 -12.89
CA GLN A 163 -6.48 11.29 -13.64
C GLN A 163 -5.22 12.01 -13.16
N ALA A 164 -4.16 11.24 -12.95
CA ALA A 164 -2.84 11.75 -12.66
C ALA A 164 -1.78 10.96 -13.44
N HIS A 165 -0.62 11.57 -13.66
CA HIS A 165 0.51 10.95 -14.35
C HIS A 165 1.68 10.86 -13.39
N ARG A 166 2.18 9.63 -13.13
CA ARG A 166 3.24 9.37 -12.16
C ARG A 166 4.26 8.39 -12.72
N PRO A 167 5.56 8.56 -12.42
CA PRO A 167 6.51 7.48 -12.61
C PRO A 167 6.24 6.38 -11.57
N VAL A 168 6.71 5.16 -11.84
CA VAL A 168 6.68 4.09 -10.81
C VAL A 168 7.55 4.47 -9.63
N PHE A 169 8.73 5.02 -9.87
CA PHE A 169 9.64 5.51 -8.84
C PHE A 169 9.78 7.03 -8.90
N ARG A 170 9.33 7.71 -7.85
CA ARG A 170 9.61 9.13 -7.67
C ARG A 170 10.90 9.27 -6.85
N VAL A 171 11.89 9.91 -7.44
CA VAL A 171 13.19 10.18 -6.81
C VAL A 171 13.36 11.66 -6.49
N ASN A 172 14.17 11.98 -5.49
CA ASN A 172 14.62 13.36 -5.24
C ASN A 172 15.92 13.69 -6.00
N ASP A 173 16.40 14.90 -5.85
CA ASP A 173 17.61 15.39 -6.55
C ASP A 173 18.88 14.61 -6.15
N ASP A 174 18.91 14.00 -4.97
CA ASP A 174 20.01 13.12 -4.51
C ASP A 174 19.85 11.68 -5.04
N GLY A 175 18.83 11.41 -5.86
CA GLY A 175 18.54 10.08 -6.42
C GLY A 175 17.87 9.12 -5.43
N LYS A 176 17.47 9.56 -4.23
CA LYS A 176 16.76 8.72 -3.27
C LYS A 176 15.32 8.49 -3.72
N VAL A 177 14.86 7.24 -3.71
CA VAL A 177 13.45 6.92 -3.96
C VAL A 177 12.59 7.38 -2.79
N LEU A 178 11.61 8.24 -3.09
CA LEU A 178 10.70 8.82 -2.11
C LEU A 178 9.33 8.13 -2.12
N GLN A 179 8.93 7.58 -3.27
CA GLN A 179 7.60 6.99 -3.44
C GLN A 179 7.61 5.95 -4.55
N VAL A 180 6.85 4.89 -4.33
CA VAL A 180 6.47 3.91 -5.34
C VAL A 180 5.00 4.14 -5.71
N SER A 181 4.69 4.15 -7.01
CA SER A 181 3.32 4.26 -7.54
C SER A 181 3.10 3.13 -8.54
N PHE A 182 2.32 2.15 -8.15
CA PHE A 182 2.09 0.96 -8.95
C PHE A 182 0.69 0.40 -8.70
N ASN A 183 -0.16 0.42 -9.72
CA ASN A 183 -1.47 -0.22 -9.70
C ASN A 183 -1.89 -0.57 -11.12
N ASN A 184 -2.00 -1.85 -11.43
CA ASN A 184 -2.41 -2.31 -12.76
C ASN A 184 -3.88 -2.04 -13.06
N HIS A 185 -4.75 -2.03 -12.05
CA HIS A 185 -6.19 -1.82 -12.23
C HIS A 185 -6.52 -0.37 -12.58
N ASP A 186 -5.79 0.57 -11.99
CA ASP A 186 -6.02 2.02 -12.20
C ASP A 186 -5.34 2.55 -13.46
N ARG A 187 -4.49 1.77 -14.11
CA ARG A 187 -3.69 2.23 -15.23
C ARG A 187 -4.54 2.52 -16.47
N ALA A 188 -4.46 3.75 -16.96
CA ALA A 188 -5.13 4.17 -18.19
C ALA A 188 -4.27 3.89 -19.44
N PRO A 189 -4.88 3.78 -20.61
CA PRO A 189 -4.14 3.72 -21.89
C PRO A 189 -3.27 4.97 -22.08
N PHE A 190 -2.06 4.77 -22.58
CA PHE A 190 -1.12 5.84 -22.93
C PHE A 190 -0.30 5.44 -24.16
N ARG A 191 0.40 6.41 -24.73
CA ARG A 191 1.22 6.22 -25.94
C ARG A 191 2.64 6.68 -25.67
N LEU A 192 3.58 5.88 -26.14
CA LEU A 192 4.99 6.17 -26.28
C LEU A 192 5.41 5.79 -27.72
N GLU A 193 6.56 6.24 -28.15
CA GLU A 193 7.17 5.71 -29.37
C GLU A 193 7.35 4.19 -29.27
N ASN A 194 7.25 3.46 -30.38
CA ASN A 194 7.18 2.00 -30.36
C ASN A 194 8.31 1.34 -29.55
N ASN A 195 9.55 1.80 -29.71
CA ASN A 195 10.71 1.25 -29.01
C ASN A 195 10.67 1.59 -27.50
N GLU A 196 10.19 2.77 -27.14
CA GLU A 196 10.02 3.17 -25.73
C GLU A 196 8.93 2.34 -25.06
N MET A 197 7.85 2.04 -25.78
CA MET A 197 6.76 1.23 -25.26
C MET A 197 7.24 -0.19 -24.91
N VAL A 198 8.03 -0.82 -25.78
CA VAL A 198 8.61 -2.16 -25.51
C VAL A 198 9.51 -2.11 -24.28
N ARG A 199 10.45 -1.17 -24.24
CA ARG A 199 11.39 -1.01 -23.12
C ARG A 199 10.66 -0.71 -21.80
N PHE A 200 9.61 0.11 -21.87
CA PHE A 200 8.77 0.39 -20.70
C PHE A 200 8.11 -0.88 -20.17
N TYR A 201 7.45 -1.66 -21.02
CA TYR A 201 6.79 -2.88 -20.57
C TYR A 201 7.76 -3.94 -20.08
N ASP A 202 8.96 -4.03 -20.65
CA ASP A 202 10.02 -4.90 -20.14
C ASP A 202 10.46 -4.48 -18.73
N ALA A 203 10.68 -3.20 -18.48
CA ALA A 203 11.01 -2.66 -17.17
C ALA A 203 9.86 -2.86 -16.16
N TYR A 204 8.63 -2.59 -16.59
CA TYR A 204 7.43 -2.74 -15.77
C TYR A 204 7.18 -4.20 -15.37
N ARG A 205 7.43 -5.15 -16.28
CA ARG A 205 7.36 -6.59 -16.02
C ARG A 205 8.39 -7.04 -15.00
N ILE A 206 9.61 -6.49 -15.03
CA ILE A 206 10.63 -6.80 -14.01
C ILE A 206 10.12 -6.40 -12.63
N PHE A 207 9.60 -5.18 -12.49
CA PHE A 207 9.03 -4.72 -11.22
C PHE A 207 7.86 -5.61 -10.76
N HIS A 208 6.89 -5.86 -11.66
CA HIS A 208 5.73 -6.71 -11.38
C HIS A 208 6.16 -8.11 -10.91
N ASN A 209 7.11 -8.74 -11.59
CA ASN A 209 7.60 -10.07 -11.22
C ASN A 209 8.29 -10.07 -9.85
N LEU A 210 9.06 -9.02 -9.52
CA LEU A 210 9.69 -8.88 -8.21
C LEU A 210 8.63 -8.69 -7.11
N ALA A 211 7.58 -7.91 -7.35
CA ALA A 211 6.50 -7.67 -6.38
C ALA A 211 5.69 -8.94 -6.10
N ASN A 212 5.56 -9.83 -7.08
CA ASN A 212 4.80 -11.09 -6.97
C ASN A 212 5.63 -12.29 -6.48
N GLN A 213 6.90 -12.10 -6.10
CA GLN A 213 7.69 -13.19 -5.51
C GLN A 213 7.19 -13.51 -4.10
N ALA A 214 6.74 -14.74 -3.87
CA ALA A 214 6.16 -15.20 -2.59
C ALA A 214 7.11 -14.96 -1.39
N ASN A 215 8.42 -15.13 -1.57
CA ASN A 215 9.41 -14.91 -0.52
C ASN A 215 9.59 -13.42 -0.11
N ARG A 216 9.00 -12.48 -0.87
CA ARG A 216 8.99 -11.04 -0.57
C ARG A 216 7.74 -10.59 0.15
N GLN A 217 6.70 -11.41 0.16
CA GLN A 217 5.40 -11.08 0.70
C GLN A 217 5.37 -11.39 2.20
N PHE A 218 5.10 -10.37 3.01
CA PHE A 218 4.72 -10.54 4.40
C PHE A 218 3.22 -10.78 4.44
N GLU A 219 2.84 -12.05 4.64
CA GLU A 219 1.44 -12.49 4.63
C GLU A 219 0.92 -12.71 6.04
N PHE A 220 -0.28 -12.22 6.32
CA PHE A 220 -0.95 -12.36 7.62
C PHE A 220 -2.45 -12.11 7.52
N CYS A 221 -3.19 -12.69 8.45
CA CYS A 221 -4.60 -12.37 8.65
C CYS A 221 -4.77 -11.20 9.63
N LEU A 222 -5.68 -10.30 9.32
CA LEU A 222 -6.17 -9.33 10.30
C LEU A 222 -7.29 -9.99 11.11
N GLU A 223 -7.05 -10.14 12.42
CA GLU A 223 -8.05 -10.61 13.36
C GLU A 223 -8.89 -9.44 13.90
N PRO A 224 -10.15 -9.67 14.32
CA PRO A 224 -10.97 -8.63 14.92
C PRO A 224 -10.24 -7.89 16.06
N GLY A 225 -10.28 -6.55 16.04
CA GLY A 225 -9.55 -5.69 16.97
C GLY A 225 -8.08 -5.49 16.61
N THR A 226 -7.64 -5.91 15.42
CA THR A 226 -6.30 -5.62 14.90
C THR A 226 -6.38 -4.53 13.83
N VAL A 227 -5.54 -3.51 14.00
CA VAL A 227 -5.39 -2.38 13.07
C VAL A 227 -4.04 -2.46 12.40
N LEU A 228 -4.02 -2.50 11.08
CA LEU A 228 -2.84 -2.33 10.26
C LEU A 228 -2.72 -0.86 9.85
N THR A 229 -1.58 -0.22 10.13
CA THR A 229 -1.24 1.07 9.53
C THR A 229 0.05 0.92 8.72
N PHE A 230 0.06 1.42 7.50
CA PHE A 230 1.21 1.29 6.61
C PHE A 230 1.46 2.53 5.76
N ASP A 231 2.70 2.68 5.32
CA ASP A 231 3.17 3.72 4.40
C ASP A 231 2.90 3.28 2.96
N ASN A 232 1.85 3.82 2.36
CA ASN A 232 1.45 3.54 0.98
C ASN A 232 2.41 4.12 -0.07
N TRP A 233 3.31 5.02 0.32
CA TRP A 233 4.37 5.51 -0.58
C TRP A 233 5.55 4.55 -0.65
N ARG A 234 5.64 3.64 0.31
CA ARG A 234 6.70 2.64 0.43
C ARG A 234 6.24 1.24 0.09
N LEU A 235 5.16 0.79 0.70
CA LEU A 235 4.70 -0.59 0.62
C LEU A 235 3.64 -0.77 -0.45
N LEU A 236 3.80 -1.85 -1.24
CA LEU A 236 2.67 -2.42 -1.95
C LEU A 236 1.89 -3.28 -0.97
N HIS A 237 0.58 -3.29 -1.14
CA HIS A 237 -0.31 -4.16 -0.39
C HIS A 237 -1.17 -5.00 -1.34
N ALA A 238 -1.55 -6.16 -0.88
CA ALA A 238 -2.32 -7.14 -1.63
C ALA A 238 -3.22 -7.93 -0.70
N ARG A 239 -4.13 -8.70 -1.26
CA ARG A 239 -5.03 -9.58 -0.51
C ARG A 239 -5.24 -10.88 -1.29
N SER A 240 -5.13 -12.03 -0.63
CA SER A 240 -5.53 -13.29 -1.22
C SER A 240 -7.04 -13.35 -1.46
N ALA A 241 -7.50 -14.27 -2.30
CA ALA A 241 -8.93 -14.52 -2.45
C ALA A 241 -9.56 -14.97 -1.13
N LEU A 242 -10.83 -14.64 -0.94
CA LEU A 242 -11.57 -15.07 0.25
C LEU A 242 -12.82 -15.88 -0.14
N THR A 243 -13.23 -16.77 0.75
CA THR A 243 -14.43 -17.62 0.61
C THR A 243 -15.19 -17.68 1.94
N GLY A 244 -16.45 -18.01 1.87
CA GLY A 244 -17.32 -18.04 3.04
C GLY A 244 -17.85 -16.65 3.43
N TYR A 245 -19.06 -16.62 3.99
CA TYR A 245 -19.73 -15.41 4.48
C TYR A 245 -20.34 -15.70 5.85
#